data_20be63398f4c44664bdbeb16591d3f8e
#
_entry.id   20be63398f4c44664bdbeb16591d3f8e
#
_cell.length_a   1.000
_cell.length_b   1.000
_cell.length_c   1.000
_cell.angle_alpha   90.00
_cell.angle_beta   90.00
_cell.angle_gamma   90.00
#
_symmetry.space_group_name_H-M   'P 1'
#
loop_
_entity.id
_entity.type
_entity.pdbx_description
1 polymer ?
#
loop_
_entity_poly.entity_id
_entity_poly.type
_entity_poly.pdbx_seq_one_letter_code
_entity_poly.pdbx_strand_id
1 'polypeptide(L)'
;FKNFLKKNNFMNKDWNAFNFLPQNASTVGLIDLNILPKEDEENYSFFEKLNSNKFKLLYLLGSDNLNIKKNNEFIVYQGSHGDRGAEIADIILPSAAFTEQNGFYENLEGRVQECKKASYTIGEALEDWKIFNLILKALGKNQNLLNFSSLRKEVLNSISNFSKLDELPCFKESIIKNTSPKFLSEKINIKELDYFFTNAISRASKT
;
A
#
# COMPACT_ATOMS: atom_id res chain seq x y z
N PHE A 1 14.28 20.29 4.90
CA PHE A 1 13.26 20.47 5.96
C PHE A 1 13.66 19.72 7.25
N LYS A 2 13.93 18.40 7.23
CA LYS A 2 14.37 17.63 8.42
C LYS A 2 15.55 18.24 9.16
N ASN A 3 16.58 18.74 8.44
CA ASN A 3 17.74 19.42 9.04
C ASN A 3 17.35 20.69 9.81
N PHE A 4 16.37 21.45 9.31
CA PHE A 4 15.82 22.60 9.99
C PHE A 4 15.15 22.19 11.32
N LEU A 5 14.34 21.13 11.29
CA LEU A 5 13.65 20.62 12.48
C LEU A 5 14.64 20.14 13.55
N LYS A 6 15.71 19.42 13.15
CA LYS A 6 16.76 18.98 14.08
C LYS A 6 17.51 20.16 14.72
N LYS A 7 17.92 21.15 13.92
CA LYS A 7 18.64 22.35 14.42
C LYS A 7 17.83 23.17 15.42
N ASN A 8 16.50 23.10 15.33
CA ASN A 8 15.61 23.82 16.23
C ASN A 8 14.96 22.93 17.30
N ASN A 9 15.51 21.76 17.58
CA ASN A 9 15.04 20.80 18.57
C ASN A 9 13.58 20.30 18.40
N PHE A 10 13.02 20.43 17.20
CA PHE A 10 11.73 19.84 16.87
C PHE A 10 11.80 18.32 16.57
N MET A 11 13.01 17.79 16.48
CA MET A 11 13.29 16.35 16.35
C MET A 11 14.48 16.01 17.24
N ASN A 12 14.26 15.18 18.24
CA ASN A 12 15.27 14.62 19.14
C ASN A 12 14.93 13.16 19.46
N LYS A 13 15.60 12.55 20.45
CA LYS A 13 15.39 11.14 20.82
C LYS A 13 13.99 10.84 21.38
N ASP A 14 13.39 11.84 22.03
CA ASP A 14 12.13 11.69 22.76
C ASP A 14 10.94 12.34 22.05
N TRP A 15 11.22 13.18 21.05
CA TRP A 15 10.20 13.97 20.35
C TRP A 15 10.46 14.09 18.86
N ASN A 16 9.41 13.84 18.07
CA ASN A 16 9.42 14.02 16.63
C ASN A 16 8.22 14.84 16.16
N ALA A 17 8.46 16.09 15.78
CA ALA A 17 7.44 16.98 15.24
C ALA A 17 7.21 16.79 13.73
N PHE A 18 7.92 15.88 13.07
CA PHE A 18 7.75 15.61 11.65
C PHE A 18 6.85 14.39 11.44
N ASN A 19 5.63 14.66 10.98
CA ASN A 19 4.66 13.63 10.67
C ASN A 19 4.27 13.75 9.19
N PHE A 20 4.13 12.63 8.53
CA PHE A 20 3.62 12.52 7.17
C PHE A 20 2.28 11.79 7.21
N LEU A 21 1.21 12.46 6.77
CA LEU A 21 -0.13 11.89 6.74
C LEU A 21 -0.38 11.22 5.37
N PRO A 22 -0.28 9.89 5.27
CA PRO A 22 -0.61 9.19 4.04
C PRO A 22 -2.12 9.22 3.82
N GLN A 23 -2.53 9.27 2.56
CA GLN A 23 -3.95 9.28 2.21
C GLN A 23 -4.61 7.90 2.44
N ASN A 24 -3.88 6.82 2.22
CA ASN A 24 -4.41 5.46 2.31
C ASN A 24 -3.91 4.74 3.56
N ALA A 25 -4.78 4.00 4.22
CA ALA A 25 -4.48 3.27 5.46
C ALA A 25 -3.36 2.22 5.32
N SER A 26 -3.18 1.64 4.13
CA SER A 26 -2.15 0.62 3.86
C SER A 26 -0.75 1.18 3.59
N THR A 27 -0.60 2.50 3.44
CA THR A 27 0.66 3.10 2.94
C THR A 27 1.84 2.84 3.88
N VAL A 28 1.67 2.97 5.19
CA VAL A 28 2.77 2.78 6.15
C VAL A 28 3.25 1.33 6.13
N GLY A 29 2.33 0.37 6.20
CA GLY A 29 2.67 -1.05 6.14
C GLY A 29 3.36 -1.45 4.81
N LEU A 30 2.96 -0.85 3.68
CA LEU A 30 3.63 -1.08 2.39
C LEU A 30 5.06 -0.53 2.38
N ILE A 31 5.31 0.61 3.06
CA ILE A 31 6.65 1.17 3.22
C ILE A 31 7.53 0.20 4.02
N ASP A 32 7.06 -0.30 5.14
CA ASP A 32 7.81 -1.20 6.01
C ASP A 32 8.02 -2.59 5.38
N LEU A 33 7.07 -3.05 4.57
CA LEU A 33 7.21 -4.23 3.72
C LEU A 33 8.16 -4.02 2.53
N ASN A 34 8.69 -2.80 2.36
CA ASN A 34 9.56 -2.42 1.23
C ASN A 34 8.90 -2.66 -0.14
N ILE A 35 7.57 -2.56 -0.20
CA ILE A 35 6.77 -2.62 -1.42
C ILE A 35 6.59 -1.20 -1.96
N LEU A 36 7.69 -0.60 -2.38
CA LEU A 36 7.70 0.72 -2.98
C LEU A 36 8.28 0.64 -4.39
N PRO A 37 7.85 1.54 -5.28
CA PRO A 37 8.52 1.67 -6.56
C PRO A 37 10.01 1.94 -6.31
N LYS A 38 10.87 1.07 -6.83
CA LYS A 38 12.32 1.35 -6.86
C LYS A 38 12.59 2.22 -8.08
N GLU A 39 13.39 3.26 -7.89
CA GLU A 39 13.99 3.96 -9.01
C GLU A 39 14.89 2.95 -9.73
N ASP A 40 14.68 2.80 -11.04
CA ASP A 40 15.59 1.99 -11.84
C ASP A 40 16.83 2.80 -12.23
N GLU A 41 17.77 2.16 -12.92
CA GLU A 41 18.99 2.77 -13.41
C GLU A 41 18.73 3.95 -14.37
N GLU A 42 17.54 4.02 -14.97
CA GLU A 42 17.11 5.06 -15.88
C GLU A 42 16.40 6.24 -15.17
N ASN A 43 16.23 6.19 -13.83
CA ASN A 43 15.54 7.20 -13.01
C ASN A 43 14.09 7.52 -13.43
N TYR A 44 13.42 6.61 -14.13
CA TYR A 44 12.01 6.78 -14.46
C TYR A 44 11.11 6.48 -13.28
N SER A 45 10.16 7.36 -13.01
CA SER A 45 9.08 7.09 -12.06
C SER A 45 8.13 6.01 -12.60
N PHE A 46 7.38 5.35 -11.71
CA PHE A 46 6.36 4.38 -12.10
C PHE A 46 5.39 4.94 -13.15
N PHE A 47 4.93 6.17 -12.98
CA PHE A 47 3.99 6.80 -13.91
C PHE A 47 4.61 7.13 -15.27
N GLU A 48 5.88 7.50 -15.31
CA GLU A 48 6.58 7.71 -16.59
C GLU A 48 6.73 6.40 -17.36
N LYS A 49 7.06 5.31 -16.68
CA LYS A 49 7.10 3.96 -17.30
C LYS A 49 5.74 3.52 -17.82
N LEU A 50 4.70 3.76 -17.04
CA LEU A 50 3.32 3.45 -17.43
C LEU A 50 2.93 4.21 -18.69
N ASN A 51 3.16 5.51 -18.73
CA ASN A 51 2.84 6.37 -19.86
C ASN A 51 3.69 6.08 -21.12
N SER A 52 4.88 5.49 -20.95
CA SER A 52 5.77 5.13 -22.07
C SER A 52 5.59 3.70 -22.57
N ASN A 53 4.52 3.01 -22.24
CA ASN A 53 4.22 1.63 -22.65
C ASN A 53 5.32 0.60 -22.29
N LYS A 54 6.06 0.83 -21.21
CA LYS A 54 7.14 -0.08 -20.78
C LYS A 54 6.63 -1.34 -20.06
N PHE A 55 5.38 -1.36 -19.64
CA PHE A 55 4.77 -2.52 -19.00
C PHE A 55 4.04 -3.41 -20.01
N LYS A 56 4.23 -4.72 -19.89
CA LYS A 56 3.44 -5.74 -20.62
C LYS A 56 2.25 -6.23 -19.79
N LEU A 57 2.42 -6.26 -18.48
CA LEU A 57 1.42 -6.70 -17.50
C LEU A 57 1.36 -5.68 -16.37
N LEU A 58 0.16 -5.30 -16.00
CA LEU A 58 -0.12 -4.47 -14.85
C LEU A 58 -1.08 -5.23 -13.93
N TYR A 59 -0.68 -5.44 -12.68
CA TYR A 59 -1.52 -6.07 -11.66
C TYR A 59 -1.95 -5.03 -10.64
N LEU A 60 -3.24 -4.73 -10.61
CA LEU A 60 -3.85 -3.74 -9.72
C LEU A 60 -4.46 -4.45 -8.51
N LEU A 61 -3.77 -4.42 -7.39
CA LEU A 61 -4.26 -4.98 -6.12
C LEU A 61 -4.92 -3.88 -5.29
N GLY A 62 -6.24 -3.89 -5.24
CA GLY A 62 -7.03 -2.89 -4.52
C GLY A 62 -6.84 -1.44 -5.02
N SER A 63 -6.18 -1.27 -6.16
CA SER A 63 -5.92 0.04 -6.76
C SER A 63 -7.05 0.41 -7.70
N ASP A 64 -8.20 0.73 -7.14
CA ASP A 64 -9.46 0.97 -7.82
C ASP A 64 -9.65 2.43 -8.28
N ASN A 65 -8.87 3.36 -7.75
CA ASN A 65 -9.01 4.81 -7.95
C ASN A 65 -7.88 5.40 -8.84
N LEU A 66 -7.22 4.58 -9.64
CA LEU A 66 -6.14 5.05 -10.51
C LEU A 66 -6.67 5.79 -11.74
N ASN A 67 -6.21 7.02 -11.94
CA ASN A 67 -6.50 7.76 -13.15
C ASN A 67 -5.40 7.51 -14.19
N ILE A 68 -5.39 6.31 -14.75
CA ILE A 68 -4.47 5.89 -15.82
C ILE A 68 -5.26 5.60 -17.09
N LYS A 69 -4.63 5.85 -18.23
CA LYS A 69 -5.15 5.45 -19.54
C LYS A 69 -4.54 4.10 -19.90
N LYS A 70 -5.39 3.13 -20.23
CA LYS A 70 -4.94 1.84 -20.78
C LYS A 70 -4.28 2.06 -22.14
N ASN A 71 -3.12 1.44 -22.30
CA ASN A 71 -2.41 1.39 -23.58
C ASN A 71 -2.38 -0.07 -24.11
N ASN A 72 -1.19 -0.67 -24.20
CA ASN A 72 -1.02 -2.03 -24.73
C ASN A 72 -0.75 -3.09 -23.64
N GLU A 73 -0.69 -2.69 -22.38
CA GLU A 73 -0.50 -3.60 -21.26
C GLU A 73 -1.74 -4.46 -21.02
N PHE A 74 -1.51 -5.70 -20.61
CA PHE A 74 -2.55 -6.58 -20.09
C PHE A 74 -2.79 -6.24 -18.62
N ILE A 75 -4.03 -5.92 -18.25
CA ILE A 75 -4.37 -5.45 -16.91
C ILE A 75 -5.19 -6.49 -16.17
N VAL A 76 -4.68 -6.91 -15.00
CA VAL A 76 -5.41 -7.72 -14.03
C VAL A 76 -5.80 -6.83 -12.86
N TYR A 77 -7.08 -6.76 -12.55
CA TYR A 77 -7.58 -6.07 -11.36
C TYR A 77 -8.06 -7.08 -10.32
N GLN A 78 -7.54 -6.98 -9.11
CA GLN A 78 -8.02 -7.71 -7.94
C GLN A 78 -8.56 -6.71 -6.93
N GLY A 79 -9.85 -6.80 -6.62
CA GLY A 79 -10.48 -5.85 -5.70
C GLY A 79 -11.91 -6.24 -5.36
N SER A 80 -12.47 -5.57 -4.34
CA SER A 80 -13.80 -5.85 -3.80
C SER A 80 -14.91 -5.04 -4.45
N HIS A 81 -14.59 -3.92 -5.09
CA HIS A 81 -15.55 -3.02 -5.72
C HIS A 81 -15.10 -2.65 -7.13
N GLY A 82 -16.08 -2.48 -8.02
CA GLY A 82 -15.84 -1.92 -9.34
C GLY A 82 -15.59 -0.41 -9.23
N ASP A 83 -14.54 0.05 -9.86
CA ASP A 83 -14.21 1.46 -10.08
C ASP A 83 -13.28 1.51 -11.30
N ARG A 84 -12.56 2.58 -11.54
CA ARG A 84 -11.68 2.76 -12.72
C ARG A 84 -10.71 1.62 -12.95
N GLY A 85 -10.16 1.01 -11.89
CA GLY A 85 -9.31 -0.16 -12.00
C GLY A 85 -10.01 -1.34 -12.68
N ALA A 86 -11.28 -1.58 -12.35
CA ALA A 86 -12.09 -2.63 -12.96
C ALA A 86 -12.50 -2.27 -14.40
N GLU A 87 -12.80 -1.00 -14.68
CA GLU A 87 -13.22 -0.54 -16.01
C GLU A 87 -12.16 -0.79 -17.10
N ILE A 88 -10.88 -0.65 -16.73
CA ILE A 88 -9.77 -0.81 -17.68
C ILE A 88 -9.16 -2.22 -17.69
N ALA A 89 -9.57 -3.10 -16.78
CA ALA A 89 -9.00 -4.43 -16.63
C ALA A 89 -9.41 -5.37 -17.76
N ASP A 90 -8.49 -6.26 -18.16
CA ASP A 90 -8.78 -7.40 -19.04
C ASP A 90 -9.32 -8.59 -18.26
N ILE A 91 -8.87 -8.73 -16.98
CA ILE A 91 -9.35 -9.75 -16.06
C ILE A 91 -9.64 -9.08 -14.73
N ILE A 92 -10.79 -9.43 -14.15
CA ILE A 92 -11.18 -9.03 -12.80
C ILE A 92 -11.19 -10.28 -11.90
N LEU A 93 -10.47 -10.20 -10.78
CA LEU A 93 -10.44 -11.21 -9.73
C LEU A 93 -11.20 -10.68 -8.51
N PRO A 94 -12.42 -11.14 -8.25
CA PRO A 94 -13.21 -10.65 -7.11
C PRO A 94 -12.51 -10.98 -5.80
N SER A 95 -12.24 -9.97 -4.99
CA SER A 95 -11.62 -10.15 -3.68
C SER A 95 -12.49 -9.64 -2.54
N ALA A 96 -12.15 -10.09 -1.33
CA ALA A 96 -12.82 -9.67 -0.09
C ALA A 96 -12.63 -8.17 0.15
N ALA A 97 -13.66 -7.52 0.68
CA ALA A 97 -13.50 -6.20 1.27
C ALA A 97 -12.66 -6.31 2.57
N PHE A 98 -12.10 -5.19 3.04
CA PHE A 98 -11.28 -5.20 4.26
C PHE A 98 -12.06 -5.66 5.51
N THR A 99 -13.39 -5.56 5.51
CA THR A 99 -14.28 -6.06 6.56
C THR A 99 -14.56 -7.56 6.47
N GLU A 100 -14.21 -8.20 5.36
CA GLU A 100 -14.49 -9.59 5.04
C GLU A 100 -13.26 -10.50 5.08
N GLN A 101 -12.11 -9.94 5.38
CA GLN A 101 -10.83 -10.67 5.48
C GLN A 101 -10.05 -10.27 6.73
N ASN A 102 -9.20 -11.19 7.19
CA ASN A 102 -8.24 -10.87 8.23
C ASN A 102 -7.01 -10.20 7.61
N GLY A 103 -6.39 -9.29 8.36
CA GLY A 103 -5.21 -8.58 7.88
C GLY A 103 -4.48 -7.84 8.98
N PHE A 104 -3.45 -7.11 8.58
CA PHE A 104 -2.68 -6.24 9.46
C PHE A 104 -2.69 -4.84 8.91
N TYR A 105 -2.80 -3.87 9.80
CA TYR A 105 -2.67 -2.47 9.48
C TYR A 105 -1.59 -1.84 10.36
N GLU A 106 -0.81 -1.00 9.77
CA GLU A 106 0.18 -0.20 10.46
C GLU A 106 -0.23 1.26 10.42
N ASN A 107 -0.36 1.87 11.60
CA ASN A 107 -0.75 3.26 11.69
C ASN A 107 0.44 4.20 11.46
N LEU A 108 0.18 5.51 11.46
CA LEU A 108 1.19 6.55 11.24
C LEU A 108 2.37 6.48 12.23
N GLU A 109 2.15 5.99 13.44
CA GLU A 109 3.16 5.87 14.48
C GLU A 109 3.99 4.58 14.37
N GLY A 110 3.69 3.70 13.40
CA GLY A 110 4.33 2.40 13.23
C GLY A 110 3.74 1.30 14.12
N ARG A 111 2.60 1.52 14.73
CA ARG A 111 1.88 0.49 15.49
C ARG A 111 1.18 -0.46 14.53
N VAL A 112 1.52 -1.73 14.58
CA VAL A 112 0.90 -2.79 13.80
C VAL A 112 -0.26 -3.39 14.58
N GLN A 113 -1.44 -3.41 13.99
CA GLN A 113 -2.65 -3.94 14.59
C GLN A 113 -3.27 -5.02 13.71
N GLU A 114 -3.75 -6.09 14.33
CA GLU A 114 -4.44 -7.17 13.63
C GLU A 114 -5.92 -6.81 13.47
N CYS A 115 -6.38 -6.76 12.23
CA CYS A 115 -7.78 -6.61 11.89
C CYS A 115 -8.40 -7.99 11.65
N LYS A 116 -9.48 -8.28 12.34
CA LYS A 116 -10.27 -9.50 12.14
C LYS A 116 -11.50 -9.21 11.30
N LYS A 117 -11.80 -10.13 10.40
CA LYS A 117 -13.00 -10.00 9.58
C LYS A 117 -14.27 -9.95 10.43
N ALA A 118 -15.18 -9.07 10.07
CA ALA A 118 -16.47 -8.89 10.69
C ALA A 118 -17.60 -9.62 9.90
N SER A 119 -17.35 -9.97 8.65
CA SER A 119 -18.31 -10.62 7.75
C SER A 119 -17.65 -11.66 6.86
N TYR A 120 -18.42 -12.27 6.01
CA TYR A 120 -17.95 -13.23 5.01
C TYR A 120 -17.98 -12.60 3.62
N THR A 121 -17.13 -13.11 2.74
CA THR A 121 -17.11 -12.72 1.33
C THR A 121 -18.44 -13.03 0.65
N ILE A 122 -18.82 -12.18 -0.30
CA ILE A 122 -20.07 -12.30 -1.06
C ILE A 122 -19.79 -13.01 -2.39
N GLY A 123 -20.66 -13.94 -2.77
CA GLY A 123 -20.57 -14.65 -4.05
C GLY A 123 -19.28 -15.44 -4.20
N GLU A 124 -18.58 -15.22 -5.29
CA GLU A 124 -17.32 -15.90 -5.62
C GLU A 124 -16.06 -15.16 -5.12
N ALA A 125 -16.22 -14.06 -4.39
CA ALA A 125 -15.10 -13.30 -3.87
C ALA A 125 -14.29 -14.11 -2.85
N LEU A 126 -12.98 -14.01 -2.92
CA LEU A 126 -12.04 -14.71 -2.05
C LEU A 126 -11.17 -13.72 -1.28
N GLU A 127 -10.68 -14.12 -0.12
CA GLU A 127 -9.62 -13.39 0.59
C GLU A 127 -8.38 -13.28 -0.30
N ASP A 128 -7.71 -12.13 -0.33
CA ASP A 128 -6.60 -11.83 -1.25
C ASP A 128 -5.52 -12.93 -1.29
N TRP A 129 -5.11 -13.41 -0.12
CA TRP A 129 -4.08 -14.44 -0.04
C TRP A 129 -4.50 -15.78 -0.69
N LYS A 130 -5.80 -16.11 -0.71
CA LYS A 130 -6.33 -17.30 -1.38
C LYS A 130 -6.23 -17.16 -2.90
N ILE A 131 -6.50 -15.96 -3.41
CA ILE A 131 -6.36 -15.67 -4.85
C ILE A 131 -4.90 -15.85 -5.27
N PHE A 132 -3.94 -15.29 -4.51
CA PHE A 132 -2.52 -15.49 -4.78
C PHE A 132 -2.11 -16.95 -4.73
N ASN A 133 -2.61 -17.74 -3.78
CA ASN A 133 -2.35 -19.18 -3.74
C ASN A 133 -2.87 -19.91 -4.98
N LEU A 134 -4.05 -19.54 -5.49
CA LEU A 134 -4.60 -20.12 -6.72
C LEU A 134 -3.74 -19.74 -7.94
N ILE A 135 -3.26 -18.50 -8.03
CA ILE A 135 -2.34 -18.06 -9.08
C ILE A 135 -1.03 -18.84 -9.01
N LEU A 136 -0.43 -18.99 -7.82
CA LEU A 136 0.78 -19.77 -7.64
C LEU A 136 0.60 -21.23 -8.08
N LYS A 137 -0.54 -21.84 -7.72
CA LYS A 137 -0.89 -23.20 -8.15
C LYS A 137 -1.01 -23.29 -9.68
N ALA A 138 -1.68 -22.34 -10.32
CA ALA A 138 -1.82 -22.31 -11.77
C ALA A 138 -0.46 -22.16 -12.48
N LEU A 139 0.49 -21.46 -11.85
CA LEU A 139 1.87 -21.31 -12.34
C LEU A 139 2.79 -22.50 -12.00
N GLY A 140 2.26 -23.59 -11.42
CA GLY A 140 3.04 -24.76 -11.01
C GLY A 140 4.03 -24.49 -9.87
N LYS A 141 3.80 -23.43 -9.08
CA LYS A 141 4.63 -23.08 -7.93
C LYS A 141 4.09 -23.74 -6.65
N ASN A 142 5.01 -24.09 -5.74
CA ASN A 142 4.63 -24.62 -4.44
C ASN A 142 3.88 -23.58 -3.61
N GLN A 143 2.79 -24.02 -2.98
CA GLN A 143 2.04 -23.22 -2.03
C GLN A 143 2.50 -23.54 -0.63
N ASN A 144 3.21 -22.62 0.02
CA ASN A 144 3.68 -22.82 1.39
C ASN A 144 2.66 -22.36 2.44
N LEU A 145 1.63 -21.58 2.03
CA LEU A 145 0.67 -20.96 2.92
C LEU A 145 -0.69 -21.66 2.79
N LEU A 146 -0.88 -22.70 3.59
CA LEU A 146 -2.10 -23.54 3.53
C LEU A 146 -3.31 -22.92 4.22
N ASN A 147 -3.09 -22.01 5.16
CA ASN A 147 -4.15 -21.34 5.92
C ASN A 147 -3.70 -19.99 6.45
N PHE A 148 -4.65 -19.20 6.97
CA PHE A 148 -4.36 -17.87 7.52
C PHE A 148 -3.38 -17.92 8.71
N SER A 149 -3.38 -18.97 9.51
CA SER A 149 -2.46 -19.07 10.66
C SER A 149 -1.00 -19.15 10.21
N SER A 150 -0.71 -19.94 9.16
CA SER A 150 0.65 -19.99 8.59
C SER A 150 1.05 -18.68 7.94
N LEU A 151 0.16 -18.05 7.19
CA LEU A 151 0.38 -16.71 6.62
C LEU A 151 0.66 -15.67 7.72
N ARG A 152 -0.16 -15.67 8.78
CA ARG A 152 0.01 -14.78 9.93
C ARG A 152 1.41 -14.91 10.55
N LYS A 153 1.85 -16.13 10.78
CA LYS A 153 3.20 -16.40 11.32
C LYS A 153 4.30 -15.86 10.42
N GLU A 154 4.18 -16.05 9.11
CA GLU A 154 5.13 -15.56 8.12
C GLU A 154 5.19 -14.03 8.13
N VAL A 155 4.04 -13.35 8.10
CA VAL A 155 3.95 -11.89 8.13
C VAL A 155 4.57 -11.32 9.40
N LEU A 156 4.25 -11.88 10.57
CA LEU A 156 4.81 -11.42 11.84
C LEU A 156 6.32 -11.62 11.95
N ASN A 157 6.87 -12.59 11.23
CA ASN A 157 8.32 -12.86 11.20
C ASN A 157 9.04 -12.05 10.11
N SER A 158 8.34 -11.49 9.13
CA SER A 158 8.94 -10.82 7.96
C SER A 158 9.59 -9.49 8.32
N ILE A 159 9.05 -8.79 9.31
CA ILE A 159 9.51 -7.46 9.71
C ILE A 159 9.58 -7.37 11.24
N SER A 160 10.63 -6.74 11.75
CA SER A 160 10.85 -6.61 13.19
C SER A 160 9.72 -5.88 13.92
N ASN A 161 9.09 -4.89 13.31
CA ASN A 161 7.97 -4.16 13.90
C ASN A 161 6.70 -5.02 13.98
N PHE A 162 6.48 -5.91 13.03
CA PHE A 162 5.29 -6.77 12.98
C PHE A 162 5.27 -7.84 14.06
N SER A 163 6.42 -8.22 14.62
CA SER A 163 6.48 -9.16 15.74
C SER A 163 5.92 -8.59 17.05
N LYS A 164 5.74 -7.27 17.12
CA LYS A 164 5.26 -6.55 18.31
C LYS A 164 3.91 -5.91 18.02
N LEU A 165 2.88 -6.75 17.96
CA LEU A 165 1.51 -6.28 17.75
C LEU A 165 1.09 -5.34 18.90
N ASP A 166 0.37 -4.28 18.54
CA ASP A 166 -0.18 -3.26 19.44
C ASP A 166 0.86 -2.45 20.23
N GLU A 167 2.16 -2.67 20.00
CA GLU A 167 3.22 -1.86 20.62
C GLU A 167 3.62 -0.72 19.69
N LEU A 168 4.00 0.42 20.30
CA LEU A 168 4.65 1.50 19.57
C LEU A 168 6.12 1.15 19.35
N PRO A 169 6.62 1.21 18.11
CA PRO A 169 8.03 0.99 17.85
C PRO A 169 8.86 2.13 18.46
N CYS A 170 10.05 1.80 18.94
CA CYS A 170 11.00 2.81 19.34
C CYS A 170 11.45 3.61 18.12
N PHE A 171 11.41 4.92 18.21
CA PHE A 171 11.91 5.81 17.18
C PHE A 171 13.40 5.54 16.93
N LYS A 172 13.73 5.11 15.70
CA LYS A 172 15.11 4.99 15.24
C LYS A 172 15.46 6.21 14.42
N GLU A 173 16.44 6.96 14.85
CA GLU A 173 16.91 8.11 14.09
C GLU A 173 17.43 7.65 12.73
N SER A 174 16.76 8.02 11.65
CA SER A 174 17.25 7.75 10.30
C SER A 174 18.44 8.63 9.98
N ILE A 175 19.52 8.05 9.50
CA ILE A 175 20.68 8.80 8.96
C ILE A 175 20.19 9.52 7.71
N ILE A 176 20.09 10.84 7.81
CA ILE A 176 19.70 11.67 6.67
C ILE A 176 20.99 11.97 5.89
N LYS A 177 21.06 11.49 4.65
CA LYS A 177 22.12 11.92 3.73
C LYS A 177 22.02 13.43 3.56
N ASN A 178 23.11 14.13 3.77
CA ASN A 178 23.19 15.57 3.50
C ASN A 178 23.06 15.81 2.00
N THR A 179 21.85 16.13 1.56
CA THR A 179 21.61 16.66 0.22
C THR A 179 21.63 18.17 0.29
N SER A 180 22.36 18.81 -0.59
CA SER A 180 22.31 20.26 -0.72
C SER A 180 20.89 20.68 -1.11
N PRO A 181 20.22 21.53 -0.34
CA PRO A 181 18.87 21.92 -0.68
C PRO A 181 18.88 22.73 -1.97
N LYS A 182 18.10 22.30 -2.95
CA LYS A 182 17.77 23.11 -4.12
C LYS A 182 16.47 23.85 -3.81
N PHE A 183 16.50 25.17 -3.90
CA PHE A 183 15.28 25.96 -3.85
C PHE A 183 14.56 25.81 -5.19
N LEU A 184 13.34 25.28 -5.13
CA LEU A 184 12.45 25.22 -6.29
C LEU A 184 11.74 26.58 -6.39
N SER A 185 11.72 27.17 -7.58
CA SER A 185 10.96 28.38 -7.86
C SER A 185 9.48 28.10 -8.17
N GLU A 186 9.08 26.84 -8.07
CA GLU A 186 7.72 26.41 -8.35
C GLU A 186 6.77 26.80 -7.22
N LYS A 187 5.54 27.16 -7.61
CA LYS A 187 4.47 27.42 -6.64
C LYS A 187 4.12 26.12 -5.90
N ILE A 188 3.96 26.22 -4.58
CA ILE A 188 3.42 25.13 -3.79
C ILE A 188 1.95 24.97 -4.16
N ASN A 189 1.62 23.89 -4.85
CA ASN A 189 0.24 23.54 -5.13
C ASN A 189 -0.31 22.76 -3.92
N ILE A 190 -1.23 23.38 -3.19
CA ILE A 190 -1.98 22.70 -2.14
C ILE A 190 -3.10 21.93 -2.81
N LYS A 191 -3.03 20.61 -2.75
CA LYS A 191 -4.11 19.72 -3.20
C LYS A 191 -4.99 19.42 -1.99
N GLU A 192 -6.28 19.70 -2.10
CA GLU A 192 -7.25 19.26 -1.12
C GLU A 192 -7.28 17.72 -1.12
N LEU A 193 -7.07 17.14 0.05
CA LEU A 193 -7.13 15.71 0.26
C LEU A 193 -8.44 15.38 0.97
N ASP A 194 -9.24 14.55 0.33
CA ASP A 194 -10.44 14.00 0.94
C ASP A 194 -10.09 12.69 1.63
N TYR A 195 -10.12 12.71 2.96
CA TYR A 195 -9.87 11.51 3.78
C TYR A 195 -11.11 10.64 3.98
N PHE A 196 -12.28 11.10 3.59
CA PHE A 196 -13.51 10.35 3.72
C PHE A 196 -13.66 9.30 2.59
N PHE A 197 -13.42 9.71 1.35
CA PHE A 197 -13.53 8.82 0.18
C PHE A 197 -12.22 8.08 -0.16
N THR A 198 -11.47 7.67 0.84
CA THR A 198 -10.16 7.01 0.65
C THR A 198 -10.24 5.52 0.34
N ASN A 199 -11.38 4.87 0.56
CA ASN A 199 -11.57 3.46 0.30
C ASN A 199 -12.77 3.19 -0.62
N ALA A 200 -12.78 2.00 -1.23
CA ALA A 200 -13.81 1.61 -2.20
C ALA A 200 -15.22 1.60 -1.60
N ILE A 201 -15.38 1.20 -0.34
CA ILE A 201 -16.70 1.14 0.32
C ILE A 201 -17.28 2.54 0.48
N SER A 202 -16.50 3.50 0.99
CA SER A 202 -16.97 4.86 1.18
C SER A 202 -17.28 5.56 -0.16
N ARG A 203 -16.50 5.29 -1.23
CA ARG A 203 -16.80 5.82 -2.57
C ARG A 203 -18.05 5.21 -3.20
N ALA A 204 -18.36 3.95 -2.90
CA ALA A 204 -19.56 3.28 -3.39
C ALA A 204 -20.81 3.60 -2.56
N SER A 205 -20.68 4.22 -1.39
CA SER A 205 -21.80 4.61 -0.54
C SER A 205 -22.68 5.65 -1.22
N LYS A 206 -23.98 5.48 -1.11
CA LYS A 206 -24.99 6.43 -1.61
C LYS A 206 -25.46 7.45 -0.56
N THR A 207 -24.87 7.39 0.63
CA THR A 207 -25.19 8.30 1.75
C THR A 207 -24.25 9.46 1.81
#